data_72faa1e06384cc722c1fb585bacae760
#
_entry.id   72faa1e06384cc722c1fb585bacae760
#
_cell.length_a   1.000
_cell.length_b   1.000
_cell.length_c   1.000
_cell.angle_alpha   90.00
_cell.angle_beta   90.00
_cell.angle_gamma   90.00
#
_symmetry.space_group_name_H-M   'P 1'
#
loop_
_entity.id
_entity.type
_entity.pdbx_description
1 polymer ?
#
loop_
_entity_poly.entity_id
_entity_poly.type
_entity_poly.pdbx_seq_one_letter_code
_entity_poly.pdbx_strand_id
1 'polypeptide(L)'
;MTFRSFAPIMLARGLLDELKAAKGSVVNVTSIAGSRVHPFAGAAYSTSKAALAALTREMAADFGPLGIRVNAIAPGEIDTAILSPGTEAIIPQIPLHRLGTPDEVAKIIYVLCTDTSSYVNGAEIHINGGQHV
;
A
#
# COMPACT_ATOMS: atom_id res chain seq x y z
N MET A 1 0.80 -15.54 -11.62
CA MET A 1 0.87 -14.06 -11.46
C MET A 1 -0.54 -13.52 -11.65
N THR A 2 -1.15 -13.01 -10.61
CA THR A 2 -2.57 -12.69 -10.59
C THR A 2 -2.85 -11.31 -11.19
N PHE A 3 -4.06 -11.13 -11.71
CA PHE A 3 -4.62 -9.88 -12.26
C PHE A 3 -4.33 -8.63 -11.38
N ARG A 4 -4.20 -8.81 -10.08
CA ARG A 4 -3.94 -7.76 -9.08
C ARG A 4 -2.57 -7.08 -9.19
N SER A 5 -1.56 -7.75 -9.77
CA SER A 5 -0.24 -7.17 -9.96
C SER A 5 -0.09 -6.50 -11.33
N PHE A 6 -0.88 -6.90 -12.33
CA PHE A 6 -0.85 -6.30 -13.65
C PHE A 6 -1.61 -4.98 -13.75
N ALA A 7 -2.74 -4.86 -13.05
CA ALA A 7 -3.57 -3.66 -13.13
C ALA A 7 -2.80 -2.37 -12.77
N PRO A 8 -2.01 -2.29 -11.68
CA PRO A 8 -1.22 -1.10 -11.37
C PRO A 8 -0.21 -0.75 -12.47
N ILE A 9 0.45 -1.75 -13.07
CA ILE A 9 1.39 -1.52 -14.18
C ILE A 9 0.67 -0.93 -15.39
N MET A 10 -0.46 -1.54 -15.77
CA MET A 10 -1.23 -1.11 -16.94
C MET A 10 -1.81 0.29 -16.76
N LEU A 11 -2.33 0.59 -15.57
CA LEU A 11 -2.84 1.92 -15.24
C LEU A 11 -1.74 2.98 -15.28
N ALA A 12 -0.60 2.72 -14.63
CA ALA A 12 0.50 3.66 -14.60
C ALA A 12 1.09 3.93 -15.99
N ARG A 13 1.18 2.89 -16.84
CA ARG A 13 1.62 3.05 -18.23
C ARG A 13 0.60 3.80 -19.07
N GLY A 14 -0.68 3.49 -18.90
CA GLY A 14 -1.76 4.14 -19.65
C GLY A 14 -1.97 5.61 -19.30
N LEU A 15 -1.56 6.02 -18.08
CA LEU A 15 -1.68 7.39 -17.56
C LEU A 15 -0.33 8.11 -17.45
N LEU A 16 0.72 7.59 -18.09
CA LEU A 16 2.08 8.11 -17.91
C LEU A 16 2.22 9.57 -18.34
N ASP A 17 1.62 9.94 -19.45
CA ASP A 17 1.70 11.30 -19.98
C ASP A 17 0.98 12.29 -19.07
N GLU A 18 -0.17 11.93 -18.53
CA GLU A 18 -0.94 12.73 -17.58
C GLU A 18 -0.19 12.87 -16.25
N LEU A 19 0.35 11.76 -15.74
CA LEU A 19 1.16 11.75 -14.52
C LEU A 19 2.40 12.64 -14.66
N LYS A 20 3.09 12.58 -15.81
CA LYS A 20 4.25 13.40 -16.11
C LYS A 20 3.88 14.87 -16.21
N ALA A 21 2.81 15.21 -16.94
CA ALA A 21 2.35 16.59 -17.09
C ALA A 21 1.98 17.23 -15.75
N ALA A 22 1.36 16.46 -14.87
CA ALA A 22 0.93 16.89 -13.53
C ALA A 22 2.04 16.82 -12.48
N LYS A 23 3.21 16.24 -12.77
CA LYS A 23 4.20 15.82 -11.75
C LYS A 23 3.51 15.03 -10.63
N GLY A 24 2.72 14.06 -11.04
CA GLY A 24 1.74 13.39 -10.21
C GLY A 24 2.30 12.43 -9.16
N SER A 25 1.40 11.81 -8.43
CA SER A 25 1.71 10.82 -7.40
C SER A 25 0.89 9.56 -7.61
N VAL A 26 1.51 8.41 -7.41
CA VAL A 26 0.87 7.10 -7.38
C VAL A 26 0.99 6.52 -5.98
N VAL A 27 -0.11 6.02 -5.43
CA VAL A 27 -0.10 5.31 -4.14
C VAL A 27 -0.66 3.92 -4.34
N ASN A 28 0.19 2.91 -4.16
CA ASN A 28 -0.20 1.51 -4.22
C ASN A 28 -0.66 1.02 -2.84
N VAL A 29 -1.75 0.28 -2.80
CA VAL A 29 -2.26 -0.32 -1.56
C VAL A 29 -1.79 -1.76 -1.47
N THR A 30 -0.73 -1.99 -0.70
CA THR A 30 -0.16 -3.30 -0.40
C THR A 30 -0.89 -3.96 0.78
N SER A 31 -0.21 -4.59 1.67
CA SER A 31 -0.75 -5.18 2.90
C SER A 31 0.40 -5.61 3.80
N ILE A 32 0.19 -5.63 5.10
CA ILE A 32 1.08 -6.28 6.07
C ILE A 32 1.40 -7.73 5.67
N ALA A 33 0.46 -8.43 5.03
CA ALA A 33 0.64 -9.80 4.55
C ALA A 33 1.66 -9.92 3.40
N GLY A 34 2.06 -8.81 2.77
CA GLY A 34 3.13 -8.80 1.77
C GLY A 34 4.53 -8.89 2.37
N SER A 35 4.69 -8.59 3.65
CA SER A 35 5.99 -8.56 4.34
C SER A 35 6.13 -9.59 5.45
N ARG A 36 5.04 -10.19 5.92
CA ARG A 36 5.03 -11.22 6.96
C ARG A 36 3.90 -12.22 6.76
N VAL A 37 4.02 -13.39 7.40
CA VAL A 37 2.95 -14.38 7.42
C VAL A 37 1.74 -13.83 8.15
N HIS A 38 0.56 -13.99 7.53
CA HIS A 38 -0.70 -13.53 8.08
C HIS A 38 -1.71 -14.68 8.09
N PRO A 39 -2.42 -14.94 9.21
CA PRO A 39 -3.24 -16.15 9.37
C PRO A 39 -4.40 -16.27 8.39
N PHE A 40 -4.89 -15.15 7.84
CA PHE A 40 -6.05 -15.14 6.93
C PHE A 40 -5.70 -14.84 5.47
N ALA A 41 -4.44 -14.49 5.16
CA ALA A 41 -4.11 -13.96 3.83
C ALA A 41 -3.93 -15.06 2.76
N GLY A 42 -3.26 -16.13 3.10
CA GLY A 42 -2.90 -17.18 2.16
C GLY A 42 -1.79 -16.77 1.18
N ALA A 43 -1.16 -17.78 0.54
CA ALA A 43 0.03 -17.57 -0.28
C ALA A 43 -0.21 -16.68 -1.51
N ALA A 44 -1.31 -16.86 -2.21
CA ALA A 44 -1.59 -16.09 -3.43
C ALA A 44 -1.78 -14.59 -3.14
N TYR A 45 -2.49 -14.26 -2.06
CA TYR A 45 -2.67 -12.87 -1.64
C TYR A 45 -1.35 -12.26 -1.19
N SER A 46 -0.65 -12.91 -0.27
CA SER A 46 0.63 -12.44 0.28
C SER A 46 1.66 -12.21 -0.82
N THR A 47 1.82 -13.17 -1.74
CA THR A 47 2.73 -13.03 -2.89
C THR A 47 2.35 -11.86 -3.78
N SER A 48 1.04 -11.65 -4.05
CA SER A 48 0.59 -10.53 -4.88
C SER A 48 0.88 -9.17 -4.23
N LYS A 49 0.77 -9.08 -2.91
CA LYS A 49 1.04 -7.83 -2.17
C LYS A 49 2.53 -7.57 -2.01
N ALA A 50 3.35 -8.61 -1.83
CA ALA A 50 4.81 -8.51 -1.88
C ALA A 50 5.30 -8.04 -3.26
N ALA A 51 4.73 -8.60 -4.34
CA ALA A 51 5.04 -8.18 -5.71
C ALA A 51 4.68 -6.71 -5.95
N LEU A 52 3.55 -6.23 -5.41
CA LEU A 52 3.14 -4.82 -5.53
C LEU A 52 4.08 -3.88 -4.75
N ALA A 53 4.59 -4.31 -3.59
CA ALA A 53 5.58 -3.56 -2.83
C ALA A 53 6.91 -3.44 -3.62
N ALA A 54 7.37 -4.53 -4.23
CA ALA A 54 8.54 -4.51 -5.11
C ALA A 54 8.31 -3.59 -6.32
N LEU A 55 7.18 -3.73 -7.00
CA LEU A 55 6.79 -2.89 -8.14
C LEU A 55 6.79 -1.41 -7.77
N THR A 56 6.33 -1.05 -6.58
CA THR A 56 6.33 0.35 -6.10
C THR A 56 7.74 0.95 -6.15
N ARG A 57 8.75 0.21 -5.69
CA ARG A 57 10.15 0.67 -5.70
C ARG A 57 10.69 0.82 -7.11
N GLU A 58 10.44 -0.14 -7.98
CA GLU A 58 10.85 -0.09 -9.39
C GLU A 58 10.20 1.11 -10.11
N MET A 59 8.88 1.29 -9.93
CA MET A 59 8.18 2.45 -10.51
C MET A 59 8.70 3.78 -9.95
N ALA A 60 9.05 3.85 -8.66
CA ALA A 60 9.61 5.05 -8.05
C ALA A 60 10.95 5.44 -8.68
N ALA A 61 11.78 4.44 -8.98
CA ALA A 61 13.07 4.64 -9.65
C ALA A 61 12.88 5.09 -11.11
N ASP A 62 12.01 4.41 -11.86
CA ASP A 62 11.79 4.68 -13.28
C ASP A 62 11.06 6.01 -13.52
N PHE A 63 10.09 6.35 -12.68
CA PHE A 63 9.25 7.53 -12.85
C PHE A 63 9.78 8.78 -12.13
N GLY A 64 10.67 8.61 -11.16
CA GLY A 64 11.30 9.72 -10.44
C GLY A 64 11.94 10.78 -11.36
N PRO A 65 12.74 10.41 -12.38
CA PRO A 65 13.29 11.35 -13.36
C PRO A 65 12.24 12.11 -14.16
N LEU A 66 11.00 11.62 -14.23
CA LEU A 66 9.87 12.27 -14.87
C LEU A 66 9.12 13.24 -13.94
N GLY A 67 9.55 13.36 -12.68
CA GLY A 67 8.90 14.17 -11.67
C GLY A 67 7.68 13.50 -10.99
N ILE A 68 7.49 12.20 -11.20
CA ILE A 68 6.38 11.42 -10.63
C ILE A 68 6.87 10.69 -9.38
N ARG A 69 6.11 10.76 -8.29
CA ARG A 69 6.38 10.01 -7.07
C ARG A 69 5.51 8.76 -6.99
N VAL A 70 6.09 7.65 -6.54
CA VAL A 70 5.37 6.39 -6.38
C VAL A 70 5.66 5.83 -5.00
N ASN A 71 4.63 5.68 -4.19
CA ASN A 71 4.73 5.15 -2.84
C ASN A 71 3.69 4.05 -2.60
N ALA A 72 3.81 3.36 -1.52
CA ALA A 72 2.84 2.36 -1.08
C ALA A 72 2.40 2.61 0.36
N ILE A 73 1.23 2.12 0.69
CA ILE A 73 0.78 1.93 2.06
C ILE A 73 0.56 0.43 2.31
N ALA A 74 0.89 -0.03 3.51
CA ALA A 74 0.70 -1.41 3.95
C ALA A 74 -0.27 -1.45 5.15
N PRO A 75 -1.59 -1.50 4.90
CA PRO A 75 -2.56 -1.64 5.97
C PRO A 75 -2.44 -2.98 6.69
N GLY A 76 -2.71 -2.97 7.99
CA GLY A 76 -2.99 -4.16 8.78
C GLY A 76 -4.49 -4.44 8.86
N GLU A 77 -4.98 -4.72 10.05
CA GLU A 77 -6.41 -4.96 10.30
C GLU A 77 -7.18 -3.64 10.35
N ILE A 78 -7.97 -3.38 9.32
CA ILE A 78 -8.80 -2.19 9.19
C ILE A 78 -10.28 -2.58 9.32
N ASP A 79 -11.02 -1.85 10.11
CA ASP A 79 -12.46 -2.09 10.35
C ASP A 79 -13.26 -1.81 9.08
N THR A 80 -13.54 -2.87 8.34
CA THR A 80 -14.28 -2.86 7.08
C THR A 80 -15.18 -4.09 6.96
N ALA A 81 -16.15 -4.02 6.07
CA ALA A 81 -17.08 -5.13 5.83
C ALA A 81 -16.43 -6.43 5.29
N ILE A 82 -15.15 -6.37 4.88
CA ILE A 82 -14.42 -7.53 4.33
C ILE A 82 -13.48 -8.20 5.34
N LEU A 83 -13.53 -7.80 6.61
CA LEU A 83 -12.75 -8.48 7.65
C LEU A 83 -13.08 -9.97 7.71
N SER A 84 -12.05 -10.79 7.86
CA SER A 84 -12.20 -12.23 8.01
C SER A 84 -12.84 -12.56 9.37
N PRO A 85 -13.72 -13.57 9.43
CA PRO A 85 -14.20 -14.09 10.71
C PRO A 85 -13.02 -14.47 11.62
N GLY A 86 -13.07 -14.13 12.88
CA GLY A 86 -12.01 -14.42 13.85
C GLY A 86 -10.92 -13.33 13.94
N THR A 87 -11.06 -12.21 13.22
CA THR A 87 -10.12 -11.08 13.31
C THR A 87 -10.00 -10.55 14.75
N GLU A 88 -11.05 -10.70 15.57
CA GLU A 88 -11.04 -10.29 16.98
C GLU A 88 -9.92 -10.95 17.79
N ALA A 89 -9.50 -12.16 17.42
CA ALA A 89 -8.41 -12.86 18.07
C ALA A 89 -7.03 -12.24 17.79
N ILE A 90 -6.92 -11.42 16.74
CA ILE A 90 -5.67 -10.73 16.40
C ILE A 90 -5.54 -9.39 17.15
N ILE A 91 -6.64 -8.76 17.53
CA ILE A 91 -6.62 -7.42 18.17
C ILE A 91 -5.65 -7.34 19.36
N PRO A 92 -5.61 -8.31 20.27
CA PRO A 92 -4.64 -8.30 21.40
C PRO A 92 -3.17 -8.34 20.97
N GLN A 93 -2.88 -8.79 19.73
CA GLN A 93 -1.54 -8.89 19.18
C GLN A 93 -1.11 -7.59 18.47
N ILE A 94 -2.04 -6.68 18.22
CA ILE A 94 -1.75 -5.36 17.66
C ILE A 94 -1.26 -4.47 18.82
N PRO A 95 -0.08 -3.85 18.75
CA PRO A 95 0.42 -3.00 19.85
C PRO A 95 -0.54 -1.88 20.26
N LEU A 96 -1.30 -1.29 19.35
CA LEU A 96 -2.33 -0.29 19.67
C LEU A 96 -3.65 -0.89 20.16
N HIS A 97 -3.78 -2.23 20.25
CA HIS A 97 -4.92 -2.98 20.75
C HIS A 97 -6.27 -2.59 20.16
N ARG A 98 -6.29 -2.21 18.89
CA ARG A 98 -7.51 -1.88 18.14
C ARG A 98 -7.33 -2.09 16.64
N LEU A 99 -8.43 -2.16 15.93
CA LEU A 99 -8.44 -2.04 14.47
C LEU A 99 -8.13 -0.60 14.06
N GLY A 100 -7.54 -0.43 12.89
CA GLY A 100 -7.49 0.86 12.21
C GLY A 100 -8.83 1.19 11.57
N THR A 101 -9.03 2.43 11.17
CA THR A 101 -10.22 2.85 10.44
C THR A 101 -9.88 3.18 8.98
N PRO A 102 -10.84 3.07 8.04
CA PRO A 102 -10.63 3.52 6.66
C PRO A 102 -10.16 4.97 6.56
N ASP A 103 -10.65 5.83 7.44
CA ASP A 103 -10.27 7.25 7.52
C ASP A 103 -8.78 7.43 7.87
N GLU A 104 -8.24 6.62 8.78
CA GLU A 104 -6.82 6.67 9.12
C GLU A 104 -5.95 6.29 7.93
N VAL A 105 -6.37 5.30 7.15
CA VAL A 105 -5.71 4.91 5.91
C VAL A 105 -5.80 6.02 4.86
N ALA A 106 -7.00 6.58 4.65
CA ALA A 106 -7.26 7.62 3.67
C ALA A 106 -6.43 8.88 3.90
N LYS A 107 -6.25 9.29 5.17
CA LYS A 107 -5.42 10.45 5.54
C LYS A 107 -3.97 10.29 5.10
N ILE A 108 -3.40 9.11 5.26
CA ILE A 108 -2.00 8.84 4.84
C ILE A 108 -1.90 8.82 3.31
N ILE A 109 -2.88 8.23 2.61
CA ILE A 109 -2.94 8.28 1.14
C ILE A 109 -2.97 9.74 0.68
N TYR A 110 -3.82 10.56 1.29
CA TYR A 110 -3.94 11.99 0.98
C TYR A 110 -2.60 12.71 1.14
N VAL A 111 -1.91 12.52 2.26
CA VAL A 111 -0.58 13.10 2.50
C VAL A 111 0.41 12.69 1.42
N LEU A 112 0.43 11.41 1.03
CA LEU A 112 1.32 10.91 -0.02
C LEU A 112 1.00 11.48 -1.42
N CYS A 113 -0.23 11.92 -1.64
CA CYS A 113 -0.65 12.56 -2.89
C CYS A 113 -0.40 14.07 -2.92
N THR A 114 0.01 14.69 -1.81
CA THR A 114 0.23 16.14 -1.70
C THR A 114 1.69 16.54 -1.61
N ASP A 115 1.97 17.82 -1.73
CA ASP A 115 3.33 18.39 -1.61
C ASP A 115 3.92 18.25 -0.19
N THR A 116 3.09 17.95 0.80
CA THR A 116 3.56 17.64 2.17
C THR A 116 4.58 16.49 2.17
N SER A 117 4.46 15.58 1.23
CA SER A 117 5.38 14.44 1.06
C SER A 117 6.26 14.56 -0.20
N SER A 118 6.62 15.77 -0.61
CA SER A 118 7.32 16.06 -1.87
C SER A 118 8.67 15.35 -2.03
N TYR A 119 9.31 14.94 -0.94
CA TYR A 119 10.58 14.20 -0.94
C TYR A 119 10.44 12.73 -0.54
N VAL A 120 9.18 12.21 -0.48
CA VAL A 120 8.89 10.80 -0.21
C VAL A 120 8.63 10.09 -1.54
N ASN A 121 9.52 9.16 -1.89
CA ASN A 121 9.43 8.37 -3.12
C ASN A 121 9.97 6.95 -2.88
N GLY A 122 9.28 5.92 -3.36
CA GLY A 122 9.64 4.51 -3.16
C GLY A 122 9.38 3.97 -1.76
N ALA A 123 8.70 4.71 -0.89
CA ALA A 123 8.40 4.29 0.47
C ALA A 123 7.19 3.35 0.52
N GLU A 124 7.21 2.43 1.48
CA GLU A 124 6.04 1.67 1.92
C GLU A 124 5.73 2.03 3.37
N ILE A 125 4.58 2.66 3.61
CA ILE A 125 4.18 3.15 4.92
C ILE A 125 3.22 2.15 5.57
N HIS A 126 3.62 1.62 6.72
CA HIS A 126 2.80 0.70 7.49
C HIS A 126 1.69 1.44 8.25
N ILE A 127 0.43 1.02 8.05
CA ILE A 127 -0.75 1.56 8.71
C ILE A 127 -1.45 0.40 9.43
N ASN A 128 -0.88 -0.06 10.53
CA ASN A 128 -1.25 -1.33 11.14
C ASN A 128 -1.13 -1.36 12.68
N GLY A 129 -1.06 -0.19 13.30
CA GLY A 129 -0.99 -0.11 14.78
C GLY A 129 0.25 -0.76 15.41
N GLY A 130 1.33 -0.92 14.63
CA GLY A 130 2.55 -1.58 15.08
C GLY A 130 2.57 -3.09 14.86
N GLN A 131 1.58 -3.68 14.21
CA GLN A 131 1.48 -5.14 14.00
C GLN A 131 2.68 -5.74 13.23
N HIS A 132 3.51 -4.93 12.60
CA HIS A 132 4.67 -5.36 11.80
C HIS A 132 5.99 -5.42 12.59
N VAL A 133 6.02 -4.94 13.83
CA VAL A 133 7.19 -4.96 14.71
C VAL A 133 7.14 -6.09 15.72
#